data_ee5e14504c95fb1d29276d6fbf867297
#
_entry.id   ee5e14504c95fb1d29276d6fbf867297
#
_cell.length_a   1.000
_cell.length_b   1.000
_cell.length_c   1.000
_cell.angle_alpha   90.00
_cell.angle_beta   90.00
_cell.angle_gamma   90.00
#
_symmetry.space_group_name_H-M   'P 1'
#
loop_
_entity.id
_entity.type
_entity.pdbx_description
1 polymer ?
#
loop_
_entity_poly.entity_id
_entity_poly.type
_entity_poly.pdbx_seq_one_letter_code
_entity_poly.pdbx_strand_id
1 'polypeptide(L)'
;LGDLLSFSNPESIEDIHFRYYQSGANGVETNTFGASPFRLSEYDFSTLDLGKFKALPEGLDINSASYEALAYALSKTGAELAVKARERYQGSEEYDGRPLFVIGSIGPSNRVLSKTSADLRLSTFDEVEDNFYHQVLGLIDGGADVLLYETQQDILEVKAAVMGGRKALRERGATLPIIVQVTVDEFS
;
A
#
# COMPACT_ATOMS: atom_id res chain seq x y z
N LEU A 1 12.35 -0.33 -6.64
CA LEU A 1 11.11 -0.24 -5.87
C LEU A 1 10.38 -1.60 -5.95
N GLY A 2 10.21 -2.24 -4.77
CA GLY A 2 9.60 -3.59 -4.70
C GLY A 2 8.13 -3.62 -5.09
N ASP A 3 7.42 -2.53 -4.86
CA ASP A 3 5.99 -2.41 -5.17
C ASP A 3 5.69 -2.58 -6.66
N LEU A 4 6.62 -2.19 -7.55
CA LEU A 4 6.50 -2.39 -9.01
C LEU A 4 6.45 -3.86 -9.44
N LEU A 5 6.85 -4.80 -8.58
CA LEU A 5 6.70 -6.22 -8.85
C LEU A 5 5.23 -6.63 -9.02
N SER A 6 4.30 -5.89 -8.42
CA SER A 6 2.86 -6.09 -8.63
C SER A 6 2.46 -5.91 -10.10
N PHE A 7 3.21 -5.13 -10.89
CA PHE A 7 2.99 -4.97 -12.33
C PHE A 7 3.93 -5.84 -13.19
N SER A 8 5.21 -5.98 -12.77
CA SER A 8 6.21 -6.65 -13.61
C SER A 8 6.25 -8.17 -13.38
N ASN A 9 5.90 -8.65 -12.20
CA ASN A 9 5.88 -10.08 -11.86
C ASN A 9 4.74 -10.42 -10.88
N PRO A 10 3.48 -10.17 -11.27
CA PRO A 10 2.30 -10.34 -10.40
C PRO A 10 2.14 -11.77 -9.91
N GLU A 11 2.49 -12.76 -10.71
CA GLU A 11 2.37 -14.18 -10.35
C GLU A 11 3.25 -14.53 -9.13
N SER A 12 4.44 -13.93 -9.03
CA SER A 12 5.32 -14.15 -7.88
C SER A 12 4.77 -13.50 -6.61
N ILE A 13 4.16 -12.32 -6.71
CA ILE A 13 3.53 -11.65 -5.57
C ILE A 13 2.32 -12.46 -5.09
N GLU A 14 1.45 -12.89 -5.99
CA GLU A 14 0.31 -13.75 -5.66
C GLU A 14 0.78 -15.06 -4.99
N ASP A 15 1.82 -15.72 -5.54
CA ASP A 15 2.33 -16.99 -5.00
C ASP A 15 2.94 -16.81 -3.59
N ILE A 16 3.61 -15.70 -3.31
CA ILE A 16 4.10 -15.37 -1.98
C ILE A 16 2.93 -15.28 -0.99
N HIS A 17 1.89 -14.53 -1.31
CA HIS A 17 0.70 -14.41 -0.44
C HIS A 17 0.01 -15.77 -0.24
N PHE A 18 -0.13 -16.56 -1.31
CA PHE A 18 -0.69 -17.90 -1.24
C PHE A 18 0.08 -18.79 -0.25
N ARG A 19 1.42 -18.80 -0.34
CA ARG A 19 2.27 -19.59 0.56
C ARG A 19 2.17 -19.16 2.02
N TYR A 20 1.98 -17.87 2.30
CA TYR A 20 1.72 -17.41 3.65
C TYR A 20 0.41 -17.96 4.20
N TYR A 21 -0.66 -17.94 3.43
CA TYR A 21 -1.93 -18.57 3.82
C TYR A 21 -1.76 -20.07 4.02
N GLN A 22 -1.09 -20.76 3.09
CA GLN A 22 -0.80 -22.19 3.18
C GLN A 22 0.02 -22.53 4.44
N SER A 23 0.92 -21.66 4.86
CA SER A 23 1.73 -21.82 6.07
C SER A 23 0.99 -21.51 7.38
N GLY A 24 -0.29 -21.14 7.33
CA GLY A 24 -1.13 -20.92 8.51
C GLY A 24 -1.39 -19.46 8.86
N ALA A 25 -0.97 -18.49 8.06
CA ALA A 25 -1.28 -17.08 8.29
C ALA A 25 -2.78 -16.80 8.11
N ASN A 26 -3.35 -16.02 9.02
CA ASN A 26 -4.73 -15.50 8.89
C ASN A 26 -4.80 -14.21 8.06
N GLY A 27 -3.70 -13.50 7.91
CA GLY A 27 -3.62 -12.28 7.12
C GLY A 27 -2.32 -12.18 6.35
N VAL A 28 -2.37 -11.54 5.19
CA VAL A 28 -1.19 -11.18 4.39
C VAL A 28 -1.18 -9.68 4.14
N GLU A 29 -0.02 -9.08 4.26
CA GLU A 29 0.20 -7.67 3.92
C GLU A 29 0.37 -7.52 2.42
N THR A 30 -0.27 -6.51 1.85
CA THR A 30 -0.14 -6.20 0.43
C THR A 30 1.27 -5.70 0.08
N ASN A 31 1.71 -5.90 -1.16
CA ASN A 31 3.00 -5.36 -1.63
C ASN A 31 2.88 -3.88 -2.00
N THR A 32 2.58 -3.03 -1.00
CA THR A 32 2.24 -1.60 -1.18
C THR A 32 2.88 -0.66 -0.17
N PHE A 33 3.85 -1.13 0.61
CA PHE A 33 4.51 -0.37 1.68
C PHE A 33 5.01 1.01 1.21
N GLY A 34 5.67 1.06 0.05
CA GLY A 34 6.21 2.27 -0.55
C GLY A 34 5.35 2.90 -1.66
N ALA A 35 4.08 2.54 -1.77
CA ALA A 35 3.22 2.93 -2.89
C ALA A 35 2.53 4.30 -2.71
N SER A 36 2.98 5.16 -1.80
CA SER A 36 2.45 6.53 -1.68
C SER A 36 3.09 7.50 -2.68
N PRO A 37 2.40 8.56 -3.12
CA PRO A 37 2.95 9.55 -4.07
C PRO A 37 4.31 10.11 -3.66
N PHE A 38 4.51 10.43 -2.38
CA PHE A 38 5.79 10.96 -1.90
C PHE A 38 6.93 9.94 -2.01
N ARG A 39 6.67 8.67 -1.73
CA ARG A 39 7.66 7.60 -1.90
C ARG A 39 7.95 7.33 -3.37
N LEU A 40 6.93 7.34 -4.21
CA LEU A 40 7.08 7.18 -5.66
C LEU A 40 7.87 8.33 -6.28
N SER A 41 7.73 9.57 -5.77
CA SER A 41 8.46 10.74 -6.26
C SER A 41 9.98 10.69 -6.05
N GLU A 42 10.49 9.69 -5.34
CA GLU A 42 11.94 9.43 -5.23
C GLU A 42 12.54 8.78 -6.49
N TYR A 43 11.68 8.31 -7.39
CA TYR A 43 12.06 7.56 -8.59
C TYR A 43 11.63 8.27 -9.86
N ASP A 44 12.48 8.19 -10.88
CA ASP A 44 12.14 8.63 -12.24
C ASP A 44 11.59 7.43 -13.02
N PHE A 45 10.31 7.49 -13.36
CA PHE A 45 9.63 6.46 -14.12
C PHE A 45 9.58 6.76 -15.63
N SER A 46 10.03 7.93 -16.07
CA SER A 46 9.87 8.42 -17.47
C SER A 46 10.57 7.57 -18.53
N THR A 47 11.53 6.75 -18.12
CA THR A 47 12.38 5.95 -19.02
C THR A 47 12.25 4.44 -18.81
N LEU A 48 11.21 3.98 -18.11
CA LEU A 48 11.02 2.56 -17.89
C LEU A 48 10.67 1.82 -19.18
N ASP A 49 11.25 0.63 -19.32
CA ASP A 49 10.89 -0.30 -20.38
C ASP A 49 9.56 -1.00 -20.05
N LEU A 50 8.46 -0.47 -20.61
CA LEU A 50 7.12 -0.98 -20.36
C LEU A 50 6.92 -2.42 -20.83
N GLY A 51 7.76 -2.93 -21.74
CA GLY A 51 7.73 -4.33 -22.18
C GLY A 51 8.07 -5.34 -21.06
N LYS A 52 8.61 -4.87 -19.93
CA LYS A 52 8.89 -5.70 -18.75
C LYS A 52 7.69 -5.81 -17.79
N PHE A 53 6.62 -5.07 -18.05
CA PHE A 53 5.44 -5.08 -17.19
C PHE A 53 4.36 -5.98 -17.76
N LYS A 54 4.01 -7.04 -17.03
CA LYS A 54 3.07 -8.08 -17.49
C LYS A 54 1.61 -7.74 -17.21
N ALA A 55 1.36 -6.91 -16.22
CA ALA A 55 0.02 -6.62 -15.70
C ALA A 55 -0.15 -5.13 -15.38
N LEU A 56 -0.04 -4.28 -16.41
CA LEU A 56 -0.41 -2.87 -16.25
C LEU A 56 -1.93 -2.72 -16.31
N PRO A 57 -2.53 -1.93 -15.41
CA PRO A 57 -3.93 -1.55 -15.54
C PRO A 57 -4.22 -0.89 -16.87
N GLU A 58 -5.40 -1.15 -17.43
CA GLU A 58 -5.82 -0.56 -18.71
C GLU A 58 -5.78 0.97 -18.64
N GLY A 59 -5.14 1.59 -19.62
CA GLY A 59 -5.00 3.05 -19.72
C GLY A 59 -3.92 3.66 -18.81
N LEU A 60 -3.19 2.88 -18.02
CA LEU A 60 -2.07 3.38 -17.23
C LEU A 60 -0.78 3.36 -18.04
N ASP A 61 -0.24 4.54 -18.32
CA ASP A 61 1.14 4.71 -18.81
C ASP A 61 2.03 5.19 -17.66
N ILE A 62 2.82 4.29 -17.09
CA ILE A 62 3.72 4.59 -15.96
C ILE A 62 4.68 5.73 -16.29
N ASN A 63 5.12 5.84 -17.54
CA ASN A 63 6.13 6.83 -17.93
C ASN A 63 5.60 8.27 -17.90
N SER A 64 4.29 8.44 -17.97
CA SER A 64 3.62 9.76 -17.98
C SER A 64 2.58 9.94 -16.87
N ALA A 65 2.27 8.91 -16.10
CA ALA A 65 1.29 8.98 -15.02
C ALA A 65 1.74 9.94 -13.91
N SER A 66 0.79 10.63 -13.27
CA SER A 66 1.08 11.33 -12.02
C SER A 66 1.38 10.35 -10.89
N TYR A 67 2.11 10.79 -9.87
CA TYR A 67 2.42 9.93 -8.73
C TYR A 67 1.16 9.50 -7.96
N GLU A 68 0.11 10.32 -7.94
CA GLU A 68 -1.19 10.01 -7.35
C GLU A 68 -1.89 8.86 -8.12
N ALA A 69 -1.92 8.95 -9.44
CA ALA A 69 -2.49 7.90 -10.29
C ALA A 69 -1.71 6.59 -10.15
N LEU A 70 -0.39 6.68 -10.09
CA LEU A 70 0.49 5.52 -9.93
C LEU A 70 0.34 4.89 -8.53
N ALA A 71 0.24 5.71 -7.48
CA ALA A 71 0.00 5.27 -6.10
C ALA A 71 -1.33 4.51 -5.98
N TYR A 72 -2.39 5.07 -6.54
CA TYR A 72 -3.69 4.41 -6.60
C TYR A 72 -3.60 3.06 -7.33
N ALA A 73 -3.01 3.04 -8.53
CA ALA A 73 -2.94 1.84 -9.36
C ALA A 73 -2.10 0.72 -8.71
N LEU A 74 -0.92 1.06 -8.16
CA LEU A 74 -0.07 0.10 -7.45
C LEU A 74 -0.77 -0.48 -6.21
N SER A 75 -1.43 0.38 -5.44
CA SER A 75 -2.11 -0.04 -4.22
C SER A 75 -3.31 -0.93 -4.53
N LYS A 76 -4.08 -0.59 -5.56
CA LYS A 76 -5.19 -1.41 -6.02
C LYS A 76 -4.72 -2.77 -6.50
N THR A 77 -3.75 -2.82 -7.41
CA THR A 77 -3.22 -4.09 -7.94
C THR A 77 -2.58 -4.93 -6.84
N GLY A 78 -1.82 -4.31 -5.92
CA GLY A 78 -1.24 -5.03 -4.78
C GLY A 78 -2.29 -5.70 -3.89
N ALA A 79 -3.40 -5.02 -3.62
CA ALA A 79 -4.52 -5.59 -2.87
C ALA A 79 -5.25 -6.69 -3.67
N GLU A 80 -5.52 -6.47 -4.97
CA GLU A 80 -6.13 -7.48 -5.85
C GLU A 80 -5.34 -8.78 -5.92
N LEU A 81 -4.00 -8.71 -5.94
CA LEU A 81 -3.13 -9.90 -5.93
C LEU A 81 -3.25 -10.67 -4.60
N ALA A 82 -3.33 -9.98 -3.48
CA ALA A 82 -3.54 -10.62 -2.18
C ALA A 82 -4.95 -11.24 -2.08
N VAL A 83 -5.99 -10.59 -2.64
CA VAL A 83 -7.34 -11.16 -2.74
C VAL A 83 -7.34 -12.44 -3.60
N LYS A 84 -6.70 -12.41 -4.77
CA LYS A 84 -6.57 -13.60 -5.63
C LYS A 84 -5.88 -14.76 -4.92
N ALA A 85 -4.81 -14.48 -4.19
CA ALA A 85 -4.12 -15.48 -3.40
C ALA A 85 -5.01 -16.09 -2.31
N ARG A 86 -5.81 -15.26 -1.62
CA ARG A 86 -6.81 -15.69 -0.66
C ARG A 86 -7.85 -16.61 -1.29
N GLU A 87 -8.44 -16.19 -2.40
CA GLU A 87 -9.46 -16.97 -3.12
C GLU A 87 -8.90 -18.30 -3.62
N ARG A 88 -7.68 -18.29 -4.17
CA ARG A 88 -6.96 -19.49 -4.60
C ARG A 88 -6.76 -20.48 -3.44
N TYR A 89 -6.36 -19.98 -2.26
CA TYR A 89 -6.17 -20.82 -1.08
C TYR A 89 -7.52 -21.34 -0.54
N GLN A 90 -8.56 -20.51 -0.50
CA GLN A 90 -9.90 -20.91 -0.10
C GLN A 90 -10.51 -21.99 -1.01
N GLY A 91 -10.13 -22.01 -2.29
CA GLY A 91 -10.53 -23.05 -3.26
C GLY A 91 -9.68 -24.31 -3.23
N SER A 92 -8.62 -24.37 -2.43
CA SER A 92 -7.73 -25.54 -2.35
C SER A 92 -8.25 -26.58 -1.34
N GLU A 93 -7.80 -27.83 -1.50
CA GLU A 93 -8.09 -28.92 -0.55
C GLU A 93 -7.43 -28.71 0.82
N GLU A 94 -6.44 -27.81 0.91
CA GLU A 94 -5.69 -27.52 2.13
C GLU A 94 -6.39 -26.46 3.02
N TYR A 95 -7.47 -25.83 2.52
CA TYR A 95 -8.16 -24.80 3.27
C TYR A 95 -8.91 -25.36 4.48
N ASP A 96 -8.56 -24.91 5.66
CA ASP A 96 -9.05 -25.38 6.95
C ASP A 96 -10.28 -24.61 7.51
N GLY A 97 -10.82 -23.66 6.73
CA GLY A 97 -12.02 -22.89 7.10
C GLY A 97 -11.74 -21.68 8.02
N ARG A 98 -10.47 -21.39 8.35
CA ARG A 98 -10.14 -20.22 9.17
C ARG A 98 -10.41 -18.90 8.43
N PRO A 99 -10.67 -17.80 9.15
CA PRO A 99 -10.82 -16.49 8.53
C PRO A 99 -9.49 -16.02 7.92
N LEU A 100 -9.56 -15.45 6.71
CA LEU A 100 -8.40 -14.93 5.98
C LEU A 100 -8.63 -13.47 5.63
N PHE A 101 -7.60 -12.63 5.85
CA PHE A 101 -7.66 -11.18 5.68
C PHE A 101 -6.56 -10.69 4.74
N VAL A 102 -6.90 -9.67 3.96
CA VAL A 102 -5.96 -8.86 3.18
C VAL A 102 -5.69 -7.57 3.94
N ILE A 103 -4.45 -7.36 4.33
CA ILE A 103 -4.01 -6.21 5.14
C ILE A 103 -3.31 -5.22 4.23
N GLY A 104 -3.92 -4.05 4.02
CA GLY A 104 -3.34 -2.98 3.22
C GLY A 104 -2.14 -2.35 3.93
N SER A 105 -0.93 -2.67 3.48
CA SER A 105 0.32 -2.15 4.03
C SER A 105 0.57 -0.71 3.58
N ILE A 106 0.81 0.18 4.55
CA ILE A 106 1.03 1.61 4.36
C ILE A 106 2.24 2.01 5.20
N GLY A 107 3.41 2.12 4.55
CA GLY A 107 4.63 2.60 5.20
C GLY A 107 4.66 4.11 5.41
N PRO A 108 5.66 4.66 6.13
CA PRO A 108 5.83 6.10 6.29
C PRO A 108 6.22 6.76 4.98
N SER A 109 5.92 8.05 4.84
CA SER A 109 6.45 8.84 3.74
C SER A 109 7.92 9.21 3.96
N ASN A 110 8.49 9.96 3.02
CA ASN A 110 9.82 10.58 3.15
C ASN A 110 9.73 12.03 3.64
N ARG A 111 8.63 12.40 4.31
CA ARG A 111 8.37 13.74 4.84
C ARG A 111 8.28 13.70 6.35
N VAL A 112 8.52 14.84 6.97
CA VAL A 112 8.26 15.04 8.40
C VAL A 112 7.43 16.28 8.62
N LEU A 113 6.52 16.18 9.58
CA LEU A 113 5.72 17.31 10.07
C LEU A 113 6.29 17.88 11.36
N SER A 114 6.96 17.08 12.17
CA SER A 114 7.67 17.54 13.38
C SER A 114 9.07 18.02 13.02
N LYS A 115 9.46 19.22 13.48
CA LYS A 115 10.72 19.91 13.15
C LYS A 115 11.98 19.28 13.79
N THR A 116 12.08 17.96 13.83
CA THR A 116 13.16 17.27 14.58
C THR A 116 14.38 16.86 13.77
N SER A 117 14.36 16.96 12.42
CA SER A 117 15.49 16.60 11.60
C SER A 117 15.74 17.61 10.48
N ALA A 118 17.01 18.03 10.32
CA ALA A 118 17.43 18.94 9.25
C ALA A 118 17.50 18.26 7.87
N ASP A 119 17.48 16.93 7.83
CA ASP A 119 17.73 16.13 6.62
C ASP A 119 16.44 15.69 5.92
N LEU A 120 15.27 15.87 6.56
CA LEU A 120 13.99 15.45 6.02
C LEU A 120 13.24 16.64 5.39
N ARG A 121 12.57 16.36 4.28
CA ARG A 121 11.79 17.39 3.57
C ARG A 121 10.56 17.75 4.40
N LEU A 122 10.45 19.02 4.79
CA LEU A 122 9.26 19.54 5.43
C LEU A 122 8.07 19.45 4.48
N SER A 123 6.90 19.15 5.02
CA SER A 123 5.63 19.15 4.33
C SER A 123 4.55 19.75 5.22
N THR A 124 3.41 20.06 4.64
CA THR A 124 2.23 20.49 5.39
C THR A 124 1.38 19.26 5.78
N PHE A 125 0.52 19.45 6.77
CA PHE A 125 -0.42 18.40 7.18
C PHE A 125 -1.33 17.97 6.02
N ASP A 126 -1.84 18.94 5.24
CA ASP A 126 -2.76 18.70 4.13
C ASP A 126 -2.07 17.93 2.97
N GLU A 127 -0.80 18.24 2.69
CA GLU A 127 -0.02 17.47 1.69
C GLU A 127 0.21 16.02 2.10
N VAL A 128 0.45 15.78 3.39
CA VAL A 128 0.60 14.42 3.92
C VAL A 128 -0.74 13.68 3.96
N GLU A 129 -1.83 14.36 4.33
CA GLU A 129 -3.18 13.80 4.26
C GLU A 129 -3.51 13.34 2.84
N ASP A 130 -3.27 14.20 1.84
CA ASP A 130 -3.55 13.91 0.43
C ASP A 130 -2.66 12.79 -0.11
N ASN A 131 -1.38 12.76 0.28
CA ASN A 131 -0.46 11.68 -0.09
C ASN A 131 -1.01 10.28 0.29
N PHE A 132 -1.49 10.10 1.50
CA PHE A 132 -2.02 8.81 1.95
C PHE A 132 -3.44 8.53 1.44
N TYR A 133 -4.22 9.56 1.13
CA TYR A 133 -5.55 9.41 0.56
C TYR A 133 -5.53 8.61 -0.75
N HIS A 134 -4.64 8.91 -1.68
CA HIS A 134 -4.55 8.22 -2.98
C HIS A 134 -4.15 6.75 -2.83
N GLN A 135 -3.21 6.44 -1.94
CA GLN A 135 -2.79 5.07 -1.63
C GLN A 135 -3.96 4.27 -1.05
N VAL A 136 -4.66 4.84 -0.07
CA VAL A 136 -5.78 4.16 0.60
C VAL A 136 -6.97 3.94 -0.33
N LEU A 137 -7.27 4.89 -1.23
CA LEU A 137 -8.30 4.67 -2.26
C LEU A 137 -8.01 3.39 -3.07
N GLY A 138 -6.76 3.22 -3.50
CA GLY A 138 -6.37 2.01 -4.22
C GLY A 138 -6.54 0.74 -3.38
N LEU A 139 -6.12 0.75 -2.11
CA LEU A 139 -6.27 -0.39 -1.22
C LEU A 139 -7.74 -0.79 -1.01
N ILE A 140 -8.63 0.19 -0.83
CA ILE A 140 -10.07 -0.06 -0.68
C ILE A 140 -10.63 -0.67 -1.97
N ASP A 141 -10.37 -0.06 -3.11
CA ASP A 141 -10.89 -0.48 -4.40
C ASP A 141 -10.29 -1.84 -4.85
N GLY A 142 -9.11 -2.20 -4.33
CA GLY A 142 -8.48 -3.51 -4.54
C GLY A 142 -8.93 -4.60 -3.58
N GLY A 143 -9.76 -4.29 -2.58
CA GLY A 143 -10.38 -5.27 -1.68
C GLY A 143 -9.59 -5.58 -0.40
N ALA A 144 -8.82 -4.64 0.11
CA ALA A 144 -8.23 -4.77 1.45
C ALA A 144 -9.32 -4.83 2.53
N ASP A 145 -9.11 -5.68 3.55
CA ASP A 145 -10.02 -5.83 4.69
C ASP A 145 -9.62 -4.96 5.88
N VAL A 146 -8.34 -4.56 5.96
CA VAL A 146 -7.75 -3.79 7.06
C VAL A 146 -6.75 -2.80 6.47
N LEU A 147 -6.64 -1.60 7.05
CA LEU A 147 -5.60 -0.62 6.74
C LEU A 147 -4.54 -0.66 7.86
N LEU A 148 -3.29 -0.96 7.52
CA LEU A 148 -2.16 -1.02 8.45
C LEU A 148 -1.16 0.09 8.13
N TYR A 149 -1.13 1.13 8.96
CA TYR A 149 -0.06 2.14 8.96
C TYR A 149 1.07 1.61 9.82
N GLU A 150 2.11 1.10 9.18
CA GLU A 150 3.23 0.44 9.86
C GLU A 150 4.52 1.24 9.81
N THR A 151 5.45 0.91 10.71
CA THR A 151 6.81 1.52 10.75
C THR A 151 6.77 3.05 10.93
N GLN A 152 5.71 3.57 11.53
CA GLN A 152 5.48 5.00 11.68
C GLN A 152 6.38 5.59 12.78
N GLN A 153 6.99 6.75 12.53
CA GLN A 153 7.94 7.39 13.45
C GLN A 153 7.49 8.79 13.89
N ASP A 154 6.76 9.51 13.05
CA ASP A 154 6.25 10.87 13.34
C ASP A 154 4.75 10.83 13.66
N ILE A 155 4.39 11.20 14.90
CA ILE A 155 2.98 11.21 15.35
C ILE A 155 2.10 12.17 14.56
N LEU A 156 2.64 13.30 14.07
CA LEU A 156 1.87 14.22 13.24
C LEU A 156 1.64 13.66 11.85
N GLU A 157 2.64 12.98 11.28
CA GLU A 157 2.48 12.25 10.03
C GLU A 157 1.42 11.16 10.15
N VAL A 158 1.45 10.37 11.22
CA VAL A 158 0.42 9.36 11.51
C VAL A 158 -0.98 9.96 11.55
N LYS A 159 -1.15 11.11 12.21
CA LYS A 159 -2.45 11.78 12.26
C LYS A 159 -2.93 12.20 10.88
N ALA A 160 -2.06 12.81 10.07
CA ALA A 160 -2.39 13.19 8.70
C ALA A 160 -2.72 11.96 7.83
N ALA A 161 -1.90 10.90 7.93
CA ALA A 161 -2.11 9.65 7.21
C ALA A 161 -3.46 9.00 7.54
N VAL A 162 -3.81 8.91 8.82
CA VAL A 162 -5.12 8.37 9.25
C VAL A 162 -6.27 9.26 8.78
N MET A 163 -6.09 10.59 8.75
CA MET A 163 -7.12 11.50 8.23
C MET A 163 -7.35 11.31 6.72
N GLY A 164 -6.26 11.16 5.94
CA GLY A 164 -6.33 10.81 4.52
C GLY A 164 -7.05 9.48 4.28
N GLY A 165 -6.72 8.45 5.06
CA GLY A 165 -7.42 7.16 4.99
C GLY A 165 -8.89 7.27 5.35
N ARG A 166 -9.26 8.03 6.39
CA ARG A 166 -10.67 8.27 6.74
C ARG A 166 -11.42 9.05 5.66
N LYS A 167 -10.75 9.98 4.96
CA LYS A 167 -11.31 10.69 3.82
C LYS A 167 -11.65 9.70 2.71
N ALA A 168 -10.71 8.81 2.34
CA ALA A 168 -10.92 7.77 1.34
C ALA A 168 -12.06 6.80 1.72
N LEU A 169 -12.10 6.34 2.96
CA LEU A 169 -13.18 5.47 3.47
C LEU A 169 -14.55 6.14 3.35
N ARG A 170 -14.67 7.42 3.74
CA ARG A 170 -15.93 8.16 3.60
C ARG A 170 -16.36 8.28 2.14
N GLU A 171 -15.43 8.58 1.25
CA GLU A 171 -15.73 8.73 -0.19
C GLU A 171 -16.24 7.42 -0.81
N ARG A 172 -15.68 6.28 -0.40
CA ARG A 172 -16.11 4.96 -0.87
C ARG A 172 -17.31 4.38 -0.09
N GLY A 173 -17.77 5.06 0.95
CA GLY A 173 -18.78 4.49 1.84
C GLY A 173 -18.33 3.20 2.52
N ALA A 174 -17.01 3.01 2.68
CA ALA A 174 -16.41 1.83 3.22
C ALA A 174 -16.12 1.98 4.73
N THR A 175 -16.12 0.86 5.44
CA THR A 175 -15.77 0.80 6.86
C THR A 175 -14.75 -0.32 7.05
N LEU A 176 -13.47 0.05 7.19
CA LEU A 176 -12.37 -0.88 7.45
C LEU A 176 -11.72 -0.55 8.79
N PRO A 177 -11.27 -1.57 9.54
CA PRO A 177 -10.40 -1.37 10.69
C PRO A 177 -9.11 -0.65 10.28
N ILE A 178 -8.63 0.24 11.16
CA ILE A 178 -7.35 0.93 11.02
C ILE A 178 -6.45 0.48 12.16
N ILE A 179 -5.28 -0.05 11.82
CA ILE A 179 -4.21 -0.39 12.75
C ILE A 179 -3.07 0.60 12.52
N VAL A 180 -2.47 1.08 13.61
CA VAL A 180 -1.28 1.93 13.58
C VAL A 180 -0.18 1.26 14.38
N GLN A 181 0.96 1.04 13.75
CA GLN A 181 2.16 0.48 14.35
C GLN A 181 3.25 1.56 14.38
N VAL A 182 3.69 1.92 15.58
CA VAL A 182 4.73 2.93 15.79
C VAL A 182 6.07 2.24 16.01
N THR A 183 7.09 2.73 15.32
CA THR A 183 8.49 2.33 15.54
C THR A 183 9.15 3.36 16.44
N VAL A 184 9.75 2.90 17.54
CA VAL A 184 10.53 3.71 18.46
C VAL A 184 11.99 3.27 18.44
N ASP A 185 12.92 4.20 18.56
CA ASP A 185 14.34 3.92 18.74
C ASP A 185 14.73 3.97 20.23
N GLU A 186 15.99 3.62 20.53
CA GLU A 186 16.50 3.58 21.91
C GLU A 186 16.57 4.96 22.58
N PHE A 187 16.39 6.05 21.83
CA PHE A 187 16.57 7.43 22.29
C PHE A 187 15.29 8.28 22.20
N SER A 188 14.16 7.69 21.82
CA SER A 188 12.87 8.37 21.68
C SER A 188 11.94 8.18 22.89
#